data_05c92da89c70c3351e39ccbb05389587
#
_entry.id   05c92da89c70c3351e39ccbb05389587
#
_cell.length_a   1.000
_cell.length_b   1.000
_cell.length_c   1.000
_cell.angle_alpha   90.00
_cell.angle_beta   90.00
_cell.angle_gamma   90.00
#
_symmetry.space_group_name_H-M   'P 1'
#
loop_
_entity.id
_entity.type
_entity.pdbx_description
1 polymer ?
#
loop_
_entity_poly.entity_id
_entity_poly.type
_entity_poly.pdbx_seq_one_letter_code
_entity_poly.pdbx_strand_id
1 'polypeptide(L)'
;CFYPRHPRLSASYPLESLVGFHIIGSMNVKYPERKLLAHLPTPLEKLERLSRHLGGPDIYMKRDDQTGLASGGNKTRKLEFLVADALAQGCDHLITTGAPQSNHCRQTAAAAAHVGLGCSLVLRGKAPSQLQGNLLLDKLLGAHLYWTGDNPRHEVMAEVANEQRVMGHKPYLIPLGGSNVMGATSYVLAMEELMAQLAAASINIDFIVFASSSGGTQAGIVLGAEVYGFRGHVLGISVDHPAEDLQMQVSALATATATHLGISNVSIANRVEVNDDYLGDGYAMVGETEREAIQMVAQLEGILLDPVYTGRAMGGLIDLIRWGAFTRGQSVLFWHTGGAAALPAFVD
;
A
#
# COMPACT_ATOMS: atom_id res chain seq x y z
N CYS A 1 7.60 -39.19 -13.44
CA CYS A 1 6.39 -39.02 -12.64
C CYS A 1 5.68 -37.77 -13.11
N PHE A 2 4.52 -37.92 -13.72
CA PHE A 2 3.67 -36.82 -14.19
C PHE A 2 2.86 -36.31 -13.00
N TYR A 3 3.02 -35.02 -12.64
CA TYR A 3 2.09 -34.32 -11.78
C TYR A 3 0.98 -33.70 -12.63
N PRO A 4 -0.30 -33.84 -12.26
CA PRO A 4 -1.38 -33.17 -12.96
C PRO A 4 -1.29 -31.66 -12.71
N ARG A 5 -1.32 -30.88 -13.79
CA ARG A 5 -1.38 -29.43 -13.73
C ARG A 5 -2.76 -29.03 -13.24
N HIS A 6 -2.83 -28.44 -12.05
CA HIS A 6 -4.01 -27.68 -11.65
C HIS A 6 -4.15 -26.43 -12.53
N PRO A 7 -5.35 -26.09 -12.98
CA PRO A 7 -5.55 -24.91 -13.80
C PRO A 7 -5.22 -23.65 -12.97
N ARG A 8 -4.25 -22.88 -13.43
CA ARG A 8 -4.06 -21.50 -12.96
C ARG A 8 -5.30 -20.72 -13.38
N LEU A 9 -6.03 -20.16 -12.43
CA LEU A 9 -7.06 -19.15 -12.67
C LEU A 9 -6.38 -17.82 -13.09
N SER A 10 -5.76 -17.81 -14.25
CA SER A 10 -5.37 -16.60 -14.96
C SER A 10 -6.45 -16.31 -16.00
N ALA A 11 -7.62 -15.92 -15.54
CA ALA A 11 -8.61 -15.33 -16.42
C ALA A 11 -8.38 -13.82 -16.42
N SER A 12 -7.80 -13.30 -17.49
CA SER A 12 -7.89 -11.89 -17.85
C SER A 12 -9.35 -11.60 -18.21
N TYR A 13 -10.12 -11.14 -17.24
CA TYR A 13 -11.47 -10.65 -17.49
C TYR A 13 -11.37 -9.25 -18.09
N PRO A 14 -12.04 -8.96 -19.23
CA PRO A 14 -12.15 -7.61 -19.75
C PRO A 14 -12.91 -6.74 -18.73
N LEU A 15 -12.43 -5.55 -18.48
CA LEU A 15 -13.02 -4.55 -17.56
C LEU A 15 -14.50 -4.20 -17.88
N GLU A 16 -14.95 -4.50 -19.08
CA GLU A 16 -16.36 -4.27 -19.51
C GLU A 16 -17.35 -5.29 -18.96
N SER A 17 -16.91 -6.44 -18.41
CA SER A 17 -17.79 -7.46 -17.84
C SER A 17 -18.11 -7.31 -16.34
N LEU A 18 -17.49 -6.34 -15.65
CA LEU A 18 -17.81 -6.03 -14.26
C LEU A 18 -19.08 -5.18 -14.06
N VAL A 19 -19.74 -4.78 -15.15
CA VAL A 19 -21.02 -4.08 -15.12
C VAL A 19 -22.14 -5.12 -15.00
N GLY A 20 -22.47 -5.55 -13.78
CA GLY A 20 -23.61 -6.45 -13.61
C GLY A 20 -23.82 -7.15 -12.29
N PHE A 21 -22.90 -7.07 -11.35
CA PHE A 21 -23.14 -7.59 -10.01
C PHE A 21 -23.79 -6.51 -9.13
N HIS A 22 -25.12 -6.54 -9.05
CA HIS A 22 -25.85 -5.79 -8.02
C HIS A 22 -25.55 -6.41 -6.65
N ILE A 23 -24.52 -5.89 -5.96
CA ILE A 23 -24.35 -6.11 -4.54
C ILE A 23 -25.48 -5.34 -3.87
N ILE A 24 -26.36 -6.07 -3.18
CA ILE A 24 -27.52 -5.48 -2.48
C ILE A 24 -26.96 -4.47 -1.46
N GLY A 25 -27.12 -3.15 -1.74
CA GLY A 25 -26.73 -2.06 -0.85
C GLY A 25 -25.46 -1.29 -1.23
N SER A 26 -24.80 -1.53 -2.39
CA SER A 26 -23.63 -0.75 -2.79
C SER A 26 -24.01 0.69 -3.17
N MET A 27 -23.45 1.66 -2.47
CA MET A 27 -23.50 3.05 -2.93
C MET A 27 -22.74 3.16 -4.26
N ASN A 28 -23.36 3.80 -5.26
CA ASN A 28 -22.67 4.07 -6.53
C ASN A 28 -21.66 5.20 -6.32
N VAL A 29 -20.40 4.85 -6.06
CA VAL A 29 -19.34 5.82 -5.83
C VAL A 29 -18.87 6.38 -7.17
N LYS A 30 -18.91 7.70 -7.31
CA LYS A 30 -18.36 8.38 -8.47
C LYS A 30 -16.89 8.69 -8.22
N TYR A 31 -16.00 7.88 -8.81
CA TYR A 31 -14.55 8.08 -8.71
C TYR A 31 -14.06 9.22 -9.61
N PRO A 32 -13.03 9.99 -9.17
CA PRO A 32 -12.28 10.86 -10.05
C PRO A 32 -11.63 10.08 -11.20
N GLU A 33 -11.22 10.80 -12.24
CA GLU A 33 -10.42 10.20 -13.31
C GLU A 33 -9.09 9.66 -12.76
N ARG A 34 -8.60 8.57 -13.37
CA ARG A 34 -7.30 7.98 -13.04
C ARG A 34 -6.46 7.69 -14.28
N LYS A 35 -5.15 7.80 -14.13
CA LYS A 35 -4.19 7.36 -15.12
C LYS A 35 -3.85 5.89 -14.88
N LEU A 36 -4.17 5.00 -15.80
CA LEU A 36 -3.89 3.58 -15.62
C LEU A 36 -2.37 3.33 -15.57
N LEU A 37 -1.88 2.86 -14.43
CA LEU A 37 -0.48 2.53 -14.15
C LEU A 37 -0.33 1.12 -13.59
N ALA A 38 -1.35 0.61 -12.90
CA ALA A 38 -1.32 -0.67 -12.22
C ALA A 38 -1.87 -1.79 -13.09
N HIS A 39 -1.28 -2.98 -12.92
CA HIS A 39 -1.89 -4.23 -13.40
C HIS A 39 -2.98 -4.65 -12.43
N LEU A 40 -4.24 -4.51 -12.82
CA LEU A 40 -5.42 -4.80 -12.02
C LEU A 40 -6.36 -5.75 -12.76
N PRO A 41 -7.13 -6.58 -12.04
CA PRO A 41 -7.10 -6.75 -10.59
C PRO A 41 -5.83 -7.47 -10.12
N THR A 42 -5.34 -7.13 -8.91
CA THR A 42 -4.23 -7.90 -8.32
C THR A 42 -4.72 -9.25 -7.81
N PRO A 43 -3.87 -10.31 -7.83
CA PRO A 43 -4.29 -11.63 -7.39
C PRO A 43 -4.75 -11.67 -5.93
N LEU A 44 -5.70 -12.57 -5.66
CA LEU A 44 -6.11 -13.01 -4.33
C LEU A 44 -5.74 -14.49 -4.23
N GLU A 45 -4.83 -14.84 -3.33
CA GLU A 45 -4.25 -16.17 -3.22
C GLU A 45 -4.39 -16.72 -1.80
N LYS A 46 -4.68 -18.02 -1.66
CA LYS A 46 -4.60 -18.69 -0.36
C LYS A 46 -3.16 -19.14 -0.09
N LEU A 47 -2.65 -18.86 1.10
CA LEU A 47 -1.31 -19.27 1.54
C LEU A 47 -1.41 -20.64 2.22
N GLU A 48 -1.48 -21.69 1.41
CA GLU A 48 -1.77 -23.07 1.86
C GLU A 48 -0.73 -23.61 2.84
N ARG A 49 0.56 -23.39 2.56
CA ARG A 49 1.65 -23.94 3.37
C ARG A 49 1.83 -23.15 4.65
N LEU A 50 1.68 -21.82 4.59
CA LEU A 50 1.76 -20.95 5.76
C LEU A 50 0.58 -21.22 6.71
N SER A 51 -0.65 -21.32 6.20
CA SER A 51 -1.84 -21.66 6.99
C SER A 51 -1.67 -23.00 7.71
N ARG A 52 -1.19 -24.02 7.01
CA ARG A 52 -0.93 -25.35 7.58
C ARG A 52 0.20 -25.31 8.62
N HIS A 53 1.26 -24.55 8.37
CA HIS A 53 2.41 -24.45 9.26
C HIS A 53 2.04 -23.80 10.60
N LEU A 54 1.25 -22.74 10.55
CA LEU A 54 0.81 -22.01 11.75
C LEU A 54 -0.34 -22.69 12.48
N GLY A 55 -1.15 -23.50 11.77
CA GLY A 55 -2.22 -24.31 12.37
C GLY A 55 -3.38 -23.50 12.96
N GLY A 56 -3.49 -22.23 12.62
CA GLY A 56 -4.54 -21.29 13.05
C GLY A 56 -5.62 -21.08 11.99
N PRO A 57 -5.93 -19.82 11.63
CA PRO A 57 -6.90 -19.46 10.60
C PRO A 57 -6.42 -19.83 9.20
N ASP A 58 -7.33 -19.82 8.23
CA ASP A 58 -6.98 -19.79 6.82
C ASP A 58 -6.38 -18.41 6.46
N ILE A 59 -5.20 -18.39 5.84
CA ILE A 59 -4.52 -17.15 5.47
C ILE A 59 -4.61 -16.94 3.96
N TYR A 60 -5.13 -15.81 3.56
CA TYR A 60 -5.17 -15.33 2.18
C TYR A 60 -4.24 -14.13 2.02
N MET A 61 -3.82 -13.87 0.79
CA MET A 61 -2.99 -12.70 0.47
C MET A 61 -3.55 -11.95 -0.73
N LYS A 62 -3.76 -10.64 -0.56
CA LYS A 62 -4.03 -9.69 -1.66
C LYS A 62 -2.70 -9.14 -2.16
N ARG A 63 -2.38 -9.41 -3.44
CA ARG A 63 -1.04 -9.28 -4.01
C ARG A 63 -0.80 -7.91 -4.66
N ASP A 64 -0.88 -6.82 -3.87
CA ASP A 64 -0.55 -5.48 -4.39
C ASP A 64 0.95 -5.28 -4.66
N ASP A 65 1.81 -6.20 -4.22
CA ASP A 65 3.19 -6.31 -4.69
C ASP A 65 3.27 -6.55 -6.22
N GLN A 66 2.22 -7.08 -6.84
CA GLN A 66 2.14 -7.37 -8.26
C GLN A 66 1.42 -6.30 -9.09
N THR A 67 1.29 -5.07 -8.59
CA THR A 67 0.74 -3.95 -9.38
C THR A 67 1.59 -3.53 -10.58
N GLY A 68 2.76 -4.10 -10.76
CA GLY A 68 3.57 -4.05 -11.97
C GLY A 68 4.57 -2.90 -12.04
N LEU A 69 4.16 -1.65 -11.90
CA LEU A 69 5.01 -0.47 -12.11
C LEU A 69 6.28 -0.50 -11.22
N ALA A 70 7.47 -0.62 -11.84
CA ALA A 70 8.78 -0.63 -11.19
C ALA A 70 8.81 -1.51 -9.93
N SER A 71 8.57 -2.80 -10.06
CA SER A 71 8.47 -3.80 -8.98
C SER A 71 7.22 -3.69 -8.08
N GLY A 72 6.20 -2.98 -8.52
CA GLY A 72 4.88 -2.96 -7.89
C GLY A 72 4.81 -2.37 -6.49
N GLY A 73 3.64 -2.49 -5.88
CA GLY A 73 3.33 -2.04 -4.53
C GLY A 73 2.09 -1.14 -4.47
N ASN A 74 1.59 -0.93 -3.27
CA ASN A 74 0.37 -0.17 -2.99
C ASN A 74 0.37 1.28 -3.50
N LYS A 75 1.54 1.87 -3.68
CA LYS A 75 1.64 3.27 -4.10
C LYS A 75 1.26 3.45 -5.58
N THR A 76 1.39 2.42 -6.41
CA THR A 76 0.94 2.46 -7.81
C THR A 76 -0.55 2.80 -7.90
N ARG A 77 -1.40 2.15 -7.07
CA ARG A 77 -2.84 2.49 -7.03
C ARG A 77 -3.09 3.95 -6.67
N LYS A 78 -2.38 4.46 -5.66
CA LYS A 78 -2.49 5.88 -5.25
C LYS A 78 -2.05 6.84 -6.34
N LEU A 79 -0.96 6.50 -7.02
CA LEU A 79 -0.39 7.31 -8.09
C LEU A 79 -1.28 7.36 -9.33
N GLU A 80 -2.14 6.39 -9.58
CA GLU A 80 -3.13 6.48 -10.66
C GLU A 80 -4.00 7.74 -10.54
N PHE A 81 -4.46 8.05 -9.32
CA PHE A 81 -5.28 9.23 -9.06
C PHE A 81 -4.45 10.51 -8.91
N LEU A 82 -3.32 10.44 -8.19
CA LEU A 82 -2.45 11.60 -7.98
C LEU A 82 -1.83 12.11 -9.28
N VAL A 83 -1.44 11.21 -10.20
CA VAL A 83 -0.90 11.58 -11.51
C VAL A 83 -1.99 12.14 -12.41
N ALA A 84 -3.20 11.55 -12.39
CA ALA A 84 -4.32 12.09 -13.14
C ALA A 84 -4.67 13.51 -12.70
N ASP A 85 -4.70 13.76 -11.38
CA ASP A 85 -4.93 15.09 -10.82
C ASP A 85 -3.82 16.09 -11.20
N ALA A 86 -2.54 15.67 -11.13
CA ALA A 86 -1.42 16.49 -11.56
C ALA A 86 -1.52 16.89 -13.05
N LEU A 87 -1.84 15.93 -13.91
CA LEU A 87 -2.02 16.16 -15.35
C LEU A 87 -3.21 17.08 -15.64
N ALA A 88 -4.34 16.87 -14.95
CA ALA A 88 -5.54 17.72 -15.09
C ALA A 88 -5.26 19.18 -14.68
N GLN A 89 -4.36 19.39 -13.70
CA GLN A 89 -3.90 20.71 -13.32
C GLN A 89 -2.82 21.27 -14.27
N GLY A 90 -2.38 20.53 -15.27
CA GLY A 90 -1.32 20.91 -16.19
C GLY A 90 0.07 20.98 -15.53
N CYS A 91 0.30 20.18 -14.49
CA CYS A 91 1.61 20.06 -13.87
C CYS A 91 2.53 19.17 -14.72
N ASP A 92 3.83 19.51 -14.75
CA ASP A 92 4.85 18.83 -15.54
C ASP A 92 5.98 18.23 -14.69
N HIS A 93 5.91 18.39 -13.37
CA HIS A 93 6.93 17.91 -12.44
C HIS A 93 6.31 17.41 -11.13
N LEU A 94 6.63 16.18 -10.72
CA LEU A 94 6.17 15.60 -9.46
C LEU A 94 7.24 15.79 -8.37
N ILE A 95 6.83 16.22 -7.18
CA ILE A 95 7.71 16.32 -6.02
C ILE A 95 7.11 15.51 -4.87
N THR A 96 7.91 14.64 -4.27
CA THR A 96 7.49 13.91 -3.06
C THR A 96 8.63 13.73 -2.07
N THR A 97 8.32 13.15 -0.91
CA THR A 97 9.29 12.92 0.16
C THR A 97 9.21 11.52 0.74
N GLY A 98 10.32 11.06 1.32
CA GLY A 98 10.41 9.76 1.97
C GLY A 98 11.71 9.53 2.72
N ALA A 99 11.87 8.34 3.28
CA ALA A 99 13.14 7.81 3.73
C ALA A 99 13.99 7.38 2.51
N PRO A 100 15.31 7.13 2.67
CA PRO A 100 16.17 6.70 1.56
C PRO A 100 15.66 5.44 0.83
N GLN A 101 15.08 4.48 1.55
CA GLN A 101 14.51 3.26 0.95
C GLN A 101 12.98 3.33 0.76
N SER A 102 12.45 4.52 0.47
CA SER A 102 11.01 4.72 0.33
C SER A 102 10.45 4.04 -0.92
N ASN A 103 9.53 3.08 -0.72
CA ASN A 103 8.75 2.49 -1.80
C ASN A 103 7.85 3.51 -2.51
N HIS A 104 7.42 4.55 -1.79
CA HIS A 104 6.63 5.64 -2.35
C HIS A 104 7.45 6.49 -3.31
N CYS A 105 8.67 6.88 -2.93
CA CYS A 105 9.57 7.65 -3.79
C CYS A 105 9.85 6.89 -5.09
N ARG A 106 10.24 5.61 -5.02
CA ARG A 106 10.48 4.77 -6.20
C ARG A 106 9.26 4.73 -7.14
N GLN A 107 8.08 4.44 -6.60
CA GLN A 107 6.89 4.35 -7.44
C GLN A 107 6.47 5.71 -8.00
N THR A 108 6.72 6.82 -7.28
CA THR A 108 6.48 8.18 -7.81
C THR A 108 7.44 8.49 -8.96
N ALA A 109 8.73 8.16 -8.82
CA ALA A 109 9.70 8.31 -9.91
C ALA A 109 9.30 7.48 -11.13
N ALA A 110 8.87 6.24 -10.92
CA ALA A 110 8.41 5.37 -12.00
C ALA A 110 7.14 5.90 -12.69
N ALA A 111 6.19 6.41 -11.93
CA ALA A 111 4.98 7.01 -12.48
C ALA A 111 5.29 8.27 -13.30
N ALA A 112 6.16 9.15 -12.79
CA ALA A 112 6.62 10.32 -13.52
C ALA A 112 7.29 9.94 -14.84
N ALA A 113 8.26 9.02 -14.81
CA ALA A 113 8.94 8.53 -16.00
C ALA A 113 7.96 7.93 -17.02
N HIS A 114 6.98 7.14 -16.55
CA HIS A 114 5.98 6.50 -17.42
C HIS A 114 5.10 7.50 -18.17
N VAL A 115 4.78 8.65 -17.55
CA VAL A 115 3.91 9.67 -18.16
C VAL A 115 4.68 10.87 -18.72
N GLY A 116 6.02 10.84 -18.68
CA GLY A 116 6.86 11.90 -19.24
C GLY A 116 6.95 13.16 -18.40
N LEU A 117 6.75 13.07 -17.07
CA LEU A 117 6.90 14.18 -16.14
C LEU A 117 8.29 14.18 -15.49
N GLY A 118 8.77 15.36 -15.07
CA GLY A 118 9.92 15.47 -14.17
C GLY A 118 9.60 14.91 -12.79
N CYS A 119 10.64 14.51 -12.04
CA CYS A 119 10.49 14.01 -10.68
C CYS A 119 11.61 14.47 -9.76
N SER A 120 11.26 15.07 -8.61
CA SER A 120 12.18 15.38 -7.52
C SER A 120 11.77 14.65 -6.25
N LEU A 121 12.74 13.97 -5.63
CA LEU A 121 12.55 13.20 -4.41
C LEU A 121 13.32 13.86 -3.27
N VAL A 122 12.60 14.33 -2.25
CA VAL A 122 13.17 14.92 -1.04
C VAL A 122 13.34 13.83 0.02
N LEU A 123 14.56 13.35 0.18
CA LEU A 123 14.91 12.20 1.01
C LEU A 123 15.46 12.62 2.36
N ARG A 124 15.03 11.95 3.43
CA ARG A 124 15.48 12.22 4.80
C ARG A 124 16.97 11.92 4.98
N GLY A 125 17.67 12.80 5.69
CA GLY A 125 19.05 12.62 6.11
C GLY A 125 20.05 13.02 5.04
N LYS A 126 21.17 12.30 4.94
CA LYS A 126 22.30 12.59 4.04
C LYS A 126 22.45 11.51 2.96
N ALA A 127 23.04 11.88 1.83
CA ALA A 127 23.33 10.95 0.76
C ALA A 127 24.27 9.84 1.23
N PRO A 128 23.93 8.56 1.02
CA PRO A 128 24.83 7.46 1.33
C PRO A 128 25.98 7.40 0.30
N SER A 129 27.05 6.72 0.67
CA SER A 129 28.20 6.49 -0.22
C SER A 129 27.90 5.58 -1.39
N GLN A 130 26.89 4.70 -1.26
CA GLN A 130 26.48 3.75 -2.29
C GLN A 130 24.95 3.80 -2.45
N LEU A 131 24.51 3.70 -3.70
CA LEU A 131 23.09 3.60 -4.03
C LEU A 131 22.71 2.12 -4.14
N GLN A 132 21.76 1.70 -3.30
CA GLN A 132 21.23 0.32 -3.27
C GLN A 132 19.72 0.35 -3.16
N GLY A 133 19.07 -0.78 -3.46
CA GLY A 133 17.64 -0.93 -3.32
C GLY A 133 16.85 0.16 -4.05
N ASN A 134 15.92 0.79 -3.37
CA ASN A 134 15.08 1.84 -3.94
C ASN A 134 15.86 3.06 -4.43
N LEU A 135 16.93 3.48 -3.73
CA LEU A 135 17.75 4.62 -4.17
C LEU A 135 18.41 4.41 -5.53
N LEU A 136 18.89 3.19 -5.81
CA LEU A 136 19.40 2.86 -7.13
C LEU A 136 18.32 2.95 -8.19
N LEU A 137 17.13 2.44 -7.89
CA LEU A 137 15.99 2.49 -8.81
C LEU A 137 15.50 3.93 -9.02
N ASP A 138 15.45 4.76 -8.00
CA ASP A 138 15.11 6.19 -8.12
C ASP A 138 16.02 6.89 -9.13
N LYS A 139 17.32 6.63 -9.04
CA LYS A 139 18.30 7.20 -9.98
C LYS A 139 18.14 6.67 -11.40
N LEU A 140 17.90 5.37 -11.57
CA LEU A 140 17.66 4.75 -12.88
C LEU A 140 16.37 5.27 -13.53
N LEU A 141 15.36 5.61 -12.72
CA LEU A 141 14.09 6.19 -13.17
C LEU A 141 14.18 7.69 -13.48
N GLY A 142 15.36 8.28 -13.36
CA GLY A 142 15.61 9.67 -13.75
C GLY A 142 15.20 10.71 -12.70
N ALA A 143 14.91 10.31 -11.46
CA ALA A 143 14.56 11.24 -10.40
C ALA A 143 15.75 12.08 -9.93
N HIS A 144 15.50 13.35 -9.65
CA HIS A 144 16.43 14.23 -8.95
C HIS A 144 16.32 14.02 -7.46
N LEU A 145 17.45 13.70 -6.79
CA LEU A 145 17.49 13.38 -5.37
C LEU A 145 17.96 14.59 -4.57
N TYR A 146 17.13 15.08 -3.68
CA TYR A 146 17.41 16.14 -2.71
C TYR A 146 17.47 15.53 -1.31
N TRP A 147 18.39 16.02 -0.47
CA TRP A 147 18.60 15.48 0.86
C TRP A 147 18.28 16.54 1.91
N THR A 148 17.49 16.18 2.92
CA THR A 148 17.07 17.15 3.94
C THR A 148 18.20 17.54 4.89
N GLY A 149 19.25 16.70 5.03
CA GLY A 149 20.15 16.85 6.16
C GLY A 149 19.37 16.76 7.47
N ASP A 150 19.48 17.80 8.28
CA ASP A 150 18.79 17.95 9.57
C ASP A 150 17.51 18.82 9.46
N ASN A 151 17.20 19.34 8.27
CA ASN A 151 16.06 20.21 8.05
C ASN A 151 14.73 19.44 7.99
N PRO A 152 13.60 20.07 8.35
CA PRO A 152 12.26 19.50 8.19
C PRO A 152 11.95 19.23 6.72
N ARG A 153 11.39 18.04 6.43
CA ARG A 153 11.07 17.61 5.05
C ARG A 153 10.16 18.59 4.31
N HIS A 154 9.19 19.19 5.00
CA HIS A 154 8.23 20.10 4.36
C HIS A 154 8.88 21.41 3.91
N GLU A 155 9.89 21.90 4.63
CA GLU A 155 10.65 23.08 4.24
C GLU A 155 11.47 22.81 2.97
N VAL A 156 12.25 21.72 2.96
CA VAL A 156 13.04 21.34 1.78
C VAL A 156 12.14 21.06 0.57
N MET A 157 10.98 20.42 0.77
CA MET A 157 10.00 20.26 -0.32
C MET A 157 9.52 21.59 -0.89
N ALA A 158 9.27 22.59 -0.03
CA ALA A 158 8.85 23.92 -0.47
C ALA A 158 9.96 24.63 -1.24
N GLU A 159 11.22 24.51 -0.80
CA GLU A 159 12.39 25.06 -1.48
C GLU A 159 12.56 24.44 -2.88
N VAL A 160 12.52 23.10 -2.97
CA VAL A 160 12.61 22.37 -4.25
C VAL A 160 11.45 22.77 -5.17
N ALA A 161 10.23 22.90 -4.64
CA ALA A 161 9.10 23.34 -5.45
C ALA A 161 9.28 24.77 -5.99
N ASN A 162 9.86 25.66 -5.19
CA ASN A 162 10.16 27.02 -5.64
C ASN A 162 11.29 27.03 -6.70
N GLU A 163 12.33 26.24 -6.52
CA GLU A 163 13.39 26.03 -7.50
C GLU A 163 12.82 25.59 -8.85
N GLN A 164 11.93 24.58 -8.85
CA GLN A 164 11.29 24.10 -10.08
C GLN A 164 10.44 25.20 -10.75
N ARG A 165 9.72 26.03 -9.97
CA ARG A 165 8.95 27.16 -10.51
C ARG A 165 9.84 28.22 -11.15
N VAL A 166 10.99 28.51 -10.56
CA VAL A 166 11.97 29.45 -11.13
C VAL A 166 12.53 28.93 -12.45
N MET A 167 12.69 27.63 -12.60
CA MET A 167 13.08 26.97 -13.85
C MET A 167 11.95 26.94 -14.90
N GLY A 168 10.74 27.39 -14.59
CA GLY A 168 9.58 27.45 -15.47
C GLY A 168 8.68 26.21 -15.42
N HIS A 169 8.93 25.30 -14.50
CA HIS A 169 8.08 24.12 -14.27
C HIS A 169 6.86 24.44 -13.42
N LYS A 170 5.84 23.59 -13.53
CA LYS A 170 4.65 23.60 -12.68
C LYS A 170 4.63 22.35 -11.80
N PRO A 171 5.23 22.39 -10.59
CA PRO A 171 5.34 21.23 -9.74
C PRO A 171 4.02 20.86 -9.06
N TYR A 172 3.76 19.56 -8.96
CA TYR A 172 2.70 18.93 -8.15
C TYR A 172 3.33 18.27 -6.93
N LEU A 173 2.89 18.69 -5.73
CA LEU A 173 3.42 18.16 -4.47
C LEU A 173 2.59 16.99 -4.00
N ILE A 174 3.22 15.83 -3.88
CA ILE A 174 2.62 14.61 -3.35
C ILE A 174 3.08 14.44 -1.90
N PRO A 175 2.16 14.35 -0.91
CA PRO A 175 2.55 14.17 0.48
C PRO A 175 3.19 12.82 0.73
N LEU A 176 3.82 12.66 1.90
CA LEU A 176 4.46 11.41 2.33
C LEU A 176 3.53 10.21 2.12
N GLY A 177 4.02 9.19 1.39
CA GLY A 177 3.27 7.99 1.10
C GLY A 177 2.06 8.18 0.19
N GLY A 178 1.88 9.35 -0.45
CA GLY A 178 0.69 9.68 -1.23
C GLY A 178 -0.59 9.64 -0.39
N SER A 179 -0.48 10.03 0.89
CA SER A 179 -1.57 9.90 1.86
C SER A 179 -2.35 11.20 1.99
N ASN A 180 -3.19 11.47 1.01
CA ASN A 180 -4.23 12.50 0.97
C ASN A 180 -5.54 11.88 0.43
N VAL A 181 -6.58 12.68 0.26
CA VAL A 181 -7.90 12.22 -0.19
C VAL A 181 -7.84 11.53 -1.57
N MET A 182 -7.02 12.05 -2.50
CA MET A 182 -6.85 11.45 -3.83
C MET A 182 -6.18 10.07 -3.73
N GLY A 183 -5.10 9.97 -2.94
CA GLY A 183 -4.41 8.69 -2.74
C GLY A 183 -5.26 7.67 -1.99
N ALA A 184 -6.01 8.08 -0.96
CA ALA A 184 -6.89 7.20 -0.20
C ALA A 184 -8.07 6.68 -1.03
N THR A 185 -8.60 7.48 -1.98
CA THR A 185 -9.64 7.07 -2.94
C THR A 185 -9.29 5.78 -3.67
N SER A 186 -8.01 5.57 -3.99
CA SER A 186 -7.54 4.36 -4.67
C SER A 186 -7.82 3.07 -3.89
N TYR A 187 -7.82 3.16 -2.57
CA TYR A 187 -8.08 2.00 -1.70
C TYR A 187 -9.56 1.80 -1.40
N VAL A 188 -10.40 2.83 -1.57
CA VAL A 188 -11.85 2.63 -1.66
C VAL A 188 -12.18 1.78 -2.88
N LEU A 189 -11.60 2.12 -4.05
CA LEU A 189 -11.73 1.33 -5.29
C LEU A 189 -11.11 -0.08 -5.15
N ALA A 190 -9.98 -0.23 -4.44
CA ALA A 190 -9.38 -1.53 -4.20
C ALA A 190 -10.25 -2.46 -3.35
N MET A 191 -11.06 -1.90 -2.44
CA MET A 191 -12.05 -2.66 -1.68
C MET A 191 -13.20 -3.14 -2.57
N GLU A 192 -13.65 -2.35 -3.54
CA GLU A 192 -14.61 -2.81 -4.56
C GLU A 192 -14.07 -4.03 -5.31
N GLU A 193 -12.82 -3.95 -5.78
CA GLU A 193 -12.12 -5.06 -6.44
C GLU A 193 -12.06 -6.30 -5.54
N LEU A 194 -11.65 -6.12 -4.27
CA LEU A 194 -11.56 -7.23 -3.32
C LEU A 194 -12.92 -7.89 -3.08
N MET A 195 -13.97 -7.10 -2.83
CA MET A 195 -15.31 -7.63 -2.57
C MET A 195 -15.86 -8.41 -3.77
N ALA A 196 -15.60 -7.95 -5.00
CA ALA A 196 -15.95 -8.69 -6.20
C ALA A 196 -15.19 -10.03 -6.31
N GLN A 197 -13.89 -10.06 -5.97
CA GLN A 197 -13.09 -11.28 -5.96
C GLN A 197 -13.56 -12.27 -4.88
N LEU A 198 -13.86 -11.80 -3.68
CA LEU A 198 -14.37 -12.63 -2.59
C LEU A 198 -15.73 -13.26 -2.95
N ALA A 199 -16.63 -12.47 -3.53
CA ALA A 199 -17.93 -12.96 -4.00
C ALA A 199 -17.78 -14.02 -5.10
N ALA A 200 -16.95 -13.76 -6.10
CA ALA A 200 -16.71 -14.69 -7.22
C ALA A 200 -16.09 -16.02 -6.77
N ALA A 201 -15.22 -15.99 -5.76
CA ALA A 201 -14.57 -17.16 -5.21
C ALA A 201 -15.35 -17.83 -4.07
N SER A 202 -16.46 -17.25 -3.61
CA SER A 202 -17.22 -17.67 -2.41
C SER A 202 -16.35 -17.76 -1.15
N ILE A 203 -15.43 -16.80 -0.99
CA ILE A 203 -14.53 -16.69 0.16
C ILE A 203 -15.11 -15.67 1.14
N ASN A 204 -15.17 -16.04 2.42
CA ASN A 204 -15.43 -15.12 3.51
C ASN A 204 -14.11 -14.78 4.22
N ILE A 205 -13.92 -13.50 4.53
CA ILE A 205 -12.75 -12.99 5.27
C ILE A 205 -13.24 -12.32 6.55
N ASP A 206 -12.67 -12.73 7.69
CA ASP A 206 -13.01 -12.17 8.99
C ASP A 206 -12.11 -10.98 9.36
N PHE A 207 -10.85 -11.00 8.90
CA PHE A 207 -9.85 -9.95 9.18
C PHE A 207 -9.07 -9.58 7.93
N ILE A 208 -8.89 -8.29 7.72
CA ILE A 208 -7.89 -7.73 6.78
C ILE A 208 -6.74 -7.17 7.61
N VAL A 209 -5.52 -7.65 7.41
CA VAL A 209 -4.31 -7.25 8.13
C VAL A 209 -3.26 -6.72 7.15
N PHE A 210 -2.61 -5.61 7.48
CA PHE A 210 -1.58 -4.96 6.65
C PHE A 210 -0.71 -4.00 7.47
N ALA A 211 0.40 -3.58 6.87
CA ALA A 211 1.26 -2.54 7.44
C ALA A 211 0.64 -1.14 7.30
N SER A 212 0.56 -0.39 8.38
CA SER A 212 0.09 0.99 8.41
C SER A 212 1.16 1.94 8.96
N SER A 213 1.30 3.12 8.34
CA SER A 213 2.24 4.18 8.70
C SER A 213 1.61 5.53 8.34
N SER A 214 1.77 6.05 7.12
CA SER A 214 1.17 7.33 6.67
C SER A 214 -0.37 7.33 6.54
N GLY A 215 -1.05 6.25 6.90
CA GLY A 215 -2.50 6.12 7.05
C GLY A 215 -3.35 6.04 5.78
N GLY A 216 -2.87 6.51 4.62
CA GLY A 216 -3.72 6.64 3.42
C GLY A 216 -4.24 5.32 2.83
N THR A 217 -3.50 4.21 2.97
CA THR A 217 -3.97 2.87 2.56
C THR A 217 -5.08 2.40 3.50
N GLN A 218 -4.87 2.50 4.80
CA GLN A 218 -5.84 2.12 5.80
C GLN A 218 -7.11 2.97 5.70
N ALA A 219 -6.98 4.29 5.53
CA ALA A 219 -8.12 5.17 5.38
C ALA A 219 -9.03 4.77 4.20
N GLY A 220 -8.42 4.43 3.07
CA GLY A 220 -9.18 3.95 1.91
C GLY A 220 -9.80 2.57 2.12
N ILE A 221 -9.09 1.61 2.74
CA ILE A 221 -9.63 0.27 3.06
C ILE A 221 -10.80 0.38 4.04
N VAL A 222 -10.67 1.16 5.11
CA VAL A 222 -11.73 1.34 6.11
C VAL A 222 -12.97 1.98 5.49
N LEU A 223 -12.81 3.04 4.71
CA LEU A 223 -13.94 3.67 4.02
C LEU A 223 -14.57 2.71 3.00
N GLY A 224 -13.75 2.01 2.21
CA GLY A 224 -14.24 1.02 1.25
C GLY A 224 -14.95 -0.16 1.92
N ALA A 225 -14.50 -0.59 3.10
CA ALA A 225 -15.17 -1.61 3.89
C ALA A 225 -16.61 -1.20 4.27
N GLU A 226 -16.81 0.04 4.70
CA GLU A 226 -18.13 0.59 4.96
C GLU A 226 -19.00 0.69 3.69
N VAL A 227 -18.42 1.22 2.61
CA VAL A 227 -19.12 1.45 1.35
C VAL A 227 -19.59 0.15 0.69
N TYR A 228 -18.73 -0.86 0.68
CA TYR A 228 -18.99 -2.13 0.00
C TYR A 228 -19.44 -3.25 0.94
N GLY A 229 -19.72 -2.92 2.20
CA GLY A 229 -20.36 -3.84 3.15
C GLY A 229 -19.47 -4.98 3.63
N PHE A 230 -18.16 -4.78 3.70
CA PHE A 230 -17.26 -5.70 4.37
C PHE A 230 -17.55 -5.71 5.87
N ARG A 231 -17.82 -6.89 6.45
CA ARG A 231 -18.27 -7.05 7.84
C ARG A 231 -17.15 -7.44 8.80
N GLY A 232 -16.01 -7.85 8.29
CA GLY A 232 -14.86 -8.22 9.10
C GLY A 232 -14.10 -7.01 9.67
N HIS A 233 -13.02 -7.28 10.36
CA HIS A 233 -12.15 -6.31 11.00
C HIS A 233 -11.07 -5.81 10.04
N VAL A 234 -10.65 -4.56 10.17
CA VAL A 234 -9.60 -3.92 9.37
C VAL A 234 -8.48 -3.48 10.29
N LEU A 235 -7.48 -4.36 10.47
CA LEU A 235 -6.39 -4.19 11.42
C LEU A 235 -5.11 -3.70 10.72
N GLY A 236 -4.69 -2.49 11.02
CA GLY A 236 -3.38 -1.96 10.66
C GLY A 236 -2.33 -2.30 11.70
N ILE A 237 -1.26 -3.01 11.31
CA ILE A 237 -0.07 -3.12 12.17
C ILE A 237 0.76 -1.86 11.95
N SER A 238 0.91 -1.07 13.01
CA SER A 238 1.68 0.18 12.94
C SER A 238 3.18 -0.11 12.78
N VAL A 239 3.82 0.69 11.93
CA VAL A 239 5.28 0.58 11.69
C VAL A 239 6.08 1.65 12.40
N ASP A 240 5.46 2.79 12.75
CA ASP A 240 6.18 3.98 13.21
C ASP A 240 5.38 4.95 14.09
N HIS A 241 4.11 4.67 14.37
CA HIS A 241 3.26 5.55 15.17
C HIS A 241 2.58 4.81 16.33
N PRO A 242 2.35 5.45 17.48
CA PRO A 242 1.44 4.95 18.49
C PRO A 242 0.04 4.70 17.90
N ALA A 243 -0.67 3.72 18.43
CA ALA A 243 -1.98 3.31 17.90
C ALA A 243 -2.98 4.46 17.88
N GLU A 244 -3.06 5.24 18.96
CA GLU A 244 -4.00 6.35 19.11
C GLU A 244 -3.77 7.44 18.04
N ASP A 245 -2.51 7.83 17.83
CA ASP A 245 -2.14 8.84 16.83
C ASP A 245 -2.51 8.39 15.41
N LEU A 246 -2.20 7.12 15.08
CA LEU A 246 -2.49 6.57 13.76
C LEU A 246 -4.00 6.38 13.55
N GLN A 247 -4.75 5.98 14.58
CA GLN A 247 -6.21 5.90 14.53
C GLN A 247 -6.85 7.27 14.24
N MET A 248 -6.40 8.31 14.92
CA MET A 248 -6.88 9.67 14.68
C MET A 248 -6.57 10.12 13.24
N GLN A 249 -5.34 9.92 12.79
CA GLN A 249 -4.92 10.29 11.44
C GLN A 249 -5.70 9.56 10.36
N VAL A 250 -5.87 8.24 10.51
CA VAL A 250 -6.62 7.40 9.56
C VAL A 250 -8.09 7.79 9.53
N SER A 251 -8.71 8.00 10.72
CA SER A 251 -10.12 8.40 10.83
C SER A 251 -10.38 9.75 10.17
N ALA A 252 -9.52 10.72 10.41
CA ALA A 252 -9.61 12.04 9.80
C ALA A 252 -9.50 11.97 8.27
N LEU A 253 -8.51 11.20 7.76
CA LEU A 253 -8.31 11.05 6.33
C LEU A 253 -9.45 10.27 5.65
N ALA A 254 -9.96 9.20 6.29
CA ALA A 254 -11.10 8.45 5.77
C ALA A 254 -12.36 9.31 5.69
N THR A 255 -12.63 10.14 6.71
CA THR A 255 -13.74 11.09 6.74
C THR A 255 -13.60 12.15 5.64
N ALA A 256 -12.42 12.72 5.47
CA ALA A 256 -12.15 13.69 4.40
C ALA A 256 -12.30 13.04 3.01
N THR A 257 -11.89 11.77 2.86
CA THR A 257 -12.05 11.00 1.61
C THR A 257 -13.52 10.72 1.32
N ALA A 258 -14.31 10.37 2.33
CA ALA A 258 -15.77 10.21 2.19
C ALA A 258 -16.42 11.51 1.70
N THR A 259 -16.08 12.65 2.29
CA THR A 259 -16.55 13.97 1.85
C THR A 259 -16.16 14.26 0.41
N HIS A 260 -14.90 13.98 0.03
CA HIS A 260 -14.40 14.18 -1.33
C HIS A 260 -15.14 13.35 -2.37
N LEU A 261 -15.52 12.12 -2.02
CA LEU A 261 -16.29 11.22 -2.88
C LEU A 261 -17.83 11.44 -2.82
N GLY A 262 -18.29 12.42 -2.04
CA GLY A 262 -19.73 12.66 -1.84
C GLY A 262 -20.44 11.53 -1.09
N ILE A 263 -19.71 10.76 -0.31
CA ILE A 263 -20.24 9.64 0.48
C ILE A 263 -20.73 10.19 1.83
N SER A 264 -21.99 9.94 2.13
CA SER A 264 -22.63 10.30 3.42
C SER A 264 -23.04 9.05 4.20
N ASN A 265 -23.35 9.22 5.49
CA ASN A 265 -23.86 8.17 6.37
C ASN A 265 -22.93 6.97 6.56
N VAL A 266 -21.62 7.21 6.64
CA VAL A 266 -20.59 6.20 6.97
C VAL A 266 -20.08 6.41 8.40
N SER A 267 -19.88 5.31 9.13
CA SER A 267 -19.35 5.33 10.50
C SER A 267 -17.90 4.87 10.49
N ILE A 268 -16.96 5.82 10.45
CA ILE A 268 -15.52 5.54 10.32
C ILE A 268 -14.87 5.24 11.69
N ALA A 269 -15.21 6.02 12.73
CA ALA A 269 -14.45 6.05 13.98
C ALA A 269 -14.27 4.68 14.66
N ASN A 270 -15.28 3.82 14.60
CA ASN A 270 -15.27 2.50 15.25
C ASN A 270 -14.71 1.39 14.33
N ARG A 271 -14.22 1.75 13.15
CA ARG A 271 -13.72 0.78 12.14
C ARG A 271 -12.22 0.82 11.97
N VAL A 272 -11.55 1.80 12.57
CA VAL A 272 -10.10 1.95 12.48
C VAL A 272 -9.47 1.19 13.65
N GLU A 273 -8.92 0.02 13.35
CA GLU A 273 -8.18 -0.78 14.32
C GLU A 273 -6.68 -0.68 14.01
N VAL A 274 -5.88 -0.40 15.04
CA VAL A 274 -4.42 -0.31 14.95
C VAL A 274 -3.81 -1.08 16.11
N ASN A 275 -2.80 -1.88 15.79
CA ASN A 275 -1.94 -2.51 16.78
C ASN A 275 -0.54 -1.93 16.63
N ASP A 276 0.04 -1.41 17.71
CA ASP A 276 1.37 -0.81 17.81
C ASP A 276 2.36 -1.63 18.66
N ASP A 277 1.99 -2.86 19.07
CA ASP A 277 2.87 -3.75 19.83
C ASP A 277 4.13 -4.16 19.05
N TYR A 278 4.12 -3.98 17.73
CA TYR A 278 5.19 -4.40 16.81
C TYR A 278 6.05 -3.25 16.29
N LEU A 279 6.11 -2.11 16.97
CA LEU A 279 6.96 -0.98 16.58
C LEU A 279 8.47 -1.33 16.61
N GLY A 280 8.87 -2.31 17.45
CA GLY A 280 10.25 -2.71 17.63
C GLY A 280 11.14 -1.55 18.07
N ASP A 281 12.40 -1.54 17.64
CA ASP A 281 13.37 -0.48 17.95
C ASP A 281 13.15 0.80 17.10
N GLY A 282 12.07 0.85 16.30
CA GLY A 282 11.70 2.01 15.51
C GLY A 282 11.61 1.75 14.01
N TYR A 283 11.37 2.83 13.25
CA TYR A 283 11.21 2.78 11.80
C TYR A 283 12.46 2.26 11.08
N ALA A 284 12.28 1.26 10.23
CA ALA A 284 13.33 0.62 9.43
C ALA A 284 14.43 -0.11 10.27
N MET A 285 14.18 -0.33 11.56
CA MET A 285 14.99 -1.22 12.38
C MET A 285 14.43 -2.63 12.25
N VAL A 286 15.25 -3.55 11.71
CA VAL A 286 14.85 -4.93 11.40
C VAL A 286 15.22 -5.85 12.54
N GLY A 287 14.21 -6.34 13.27
CA GLY A 287 14.38 -7.28 14.38
C GLY A 287 14.20 -8.75 13.96
N GLU A 288 14.22 -9.63 14.95
CA GLU A 288 14.03 -11.09 14.73
C GLU A 288 12.64 -11.40 14.17
N THR A 289 11.62 -10.67 14.61
CA THR A 289 10.23 -10.85 14.15
C THR A 289 10.09 -10.64 12.66
N GLU A 290 10.67 -9.56 12.12
CA GLU A 290 10.68 -9.28 10.69
C GLU A 290 11.50 -10.32 9.92
N ARG A 291 12.69 -10.68 10.42
CA ARG A 291 13.57 -11.68 9.78
C ARG A 291 12.88 -13.05 9.68
N GLU A 292 12.27 -13.52 10.78
CA GLU A 292 11.51 -14.76 10.80
C GLU A 292 10.36 -14.74 9.78
N ALA A 293 9.55 -13.66 9.78
CA ALA A 293 8.41 -13.55 8.88
C ALA A 293 8.83 -13.55 7.41
N ILE A 294 9.86 -12.77 7.05
CA ILE A 294 10.40 -12.71 5.69
C ILE A 294 10.88 -14.09 5.25
N GLN A 295 11.66 -14.77 6.09
CA GLN A 295 12.20 -16.09 5.78
C GLN A 295 11.10 -17.15 5.67
N MET A 296 10.15 -17.16 6.61
CA MET A 296 9.05 -18.11 6.64
C MET A 296 8.17 -18.01 5.39
N VAL A 297 7.74 -16.80 5.04
CA VAL A 297 6.89 -16.57 3.86
C VAL A 297 7.64 -16.87 2.57
N ALA A 298 8.92 -16.51 2.48
CA ALA A 298 9.76 -16.83 1.32
C ALA A 298 9.92 -18.34 1.13
N GLN A 299 10.19 -19.11 2.20
CA GLN A 299 10.43 -20.55 2.13
C GLN A 299 9.12 -21.37 1.94
N LEU A 300 8.03 -20.92 2.52
CA LEU A 300 6.77 -21.64 2.44
C LEU A 300 5.97 -21.29 1.18
N GLU A 301 5.97 -20.03 0.75
CA GLU A 301 5.09 -19.56 -0.32
C GLU A 301 5.83 -19.00 -1.54
N GLY A 302 7.15 -18.80 -1.46
CA GLY A 302 7.94 -18.18 -2.54
C GLY A 302 7.64 -16.70 -2.74
N ILE A 303 7.17 -16.02 -1.68
CA ILE A 303 6.78 -14.61 -1.71
C ILE A 303 7.77 -13.80 -0.89
N LEU A 304 8.25 -12.68 -1.44
CA LEU A 304 9.22 -11.82 -0.76
C LEU A 304 8.51 -10.63 -0.10
N LEU A 305 8.67 -10.51 1.20
CA LEU A 305 8.23 -9.35 1.98
C LEU A 305 9.36 -8.31 2.07
N ASP A 306 9.00 -7.05 2.31
CA ASP A 306 10.00 -6.03 2.62
C ASP A 306 10.29 -5.97 4.13
N PRO A 307 11.46 -5.51 4.55
CA PRO A 307 11.85 -5.56 5.95
C PRO A 307 11.18 -4.48 6.82
N VAL A 308 10.64 -3.41 6.23
CA VAL A 308 10.13 -2.25 6.97
C VAL A 308 8.63 -2.34 7.24
N TYR A 309 7.86 -2.71 6.23
CA TYR A 309 6.40 -2.70 6.25
C TYR A 309 5.82 -4.11 6.31
N THR A 310 5.91 -4.84 5.21
CA THR A 310 5.23 -6.13 5.08
C THR A 310 5.86 -7.23 5.94
N GLY A 311 7.16 -7.18 6.16
CA GLY A 311 7.84 -8.08 7.10
C GLY A 311 7.38 -7.85 8.54
N ARG A 312 7.31 -6.57 8.98
CA ARG A 312 6.79 -6.22 10.31
C ARG A 312 5.34 -6.62 10.50
N ALA A 313 4.47 -6.26 9.55
CA ALA A 313 3.06 -6.59 9.65
C ALA A 313 2.79 -8.10 9.60
N MET A 314 3.55 -8.85 8.79
CA MET A 314 3.44 -10.31 8.76
C MET A 314 4.00 -10.93 10.04
N GLY A 315 5.06 -10.39 10.59
CA GLY A 315 5.58 -10.80 11.90
C GLY A 315 4.55 -10.64 13.00
N GLY A 316 3.88 -9.48 13.04
CA GLY A 316 2.76 -9.24 13.95
C GLY A 316 1.59 -10.21 13.72
N LEU A 317 1.24 -10.48 12.47
CA LEU A 317 0.19 -11.46 12.16
C LEU A 317 0.56 -12.88 12.64
N ILE A 318 1.79 -13.34 12.39
CA ILE A 318 2.28 -14.66 12.83
C ILE A 318 2.23 -14.76 14.34
N ASP A 319 2.70 -13.73 15.04
CA ASP A 319 2.69 -13.68 16.50
C ASP A 319 1.27 -13.71 17.06
N LEU A 320 0.36 -12.89 16.56
CA LEU A 320 -1.05 -12.88 16.93
C LEU A 320 -1.73 -14.25 16.70
N ILE A 321 -1.39 -14.96 15.62
CA ILE A 321 -1.88 -16.32 15.37
C ILE A 321 -1.37 -17.29 16.46
N ARG A 322 -0.08 -17.22 16.79
CA ARG A 322 0.53 -18.06 17.84
C ARG A 322 -0.06 -17.82 19.23
N TRP A 323 -0.42 -16.59 19.51
CA TRP A 323 -1.11 -16.19 20.75
C TRP A 323 -2.58 -16.59 20.79
N GLY A 324 -3.14 -17.06 19.67
CA GLY A 324 -4.54 -17.48 19.57
C GLY A 324 -5.54 -16.33 19.40
N ALA A 325 -5.07 -15.15 18.97
CA ALA A 325 -5.95 -14.03 18.63
C ALA A 325 -6.87 -14.36 17.45
N PHE A 326 -6.43 -15.26 16.56
CA PHE A 326 -7.23 -15.79 15.46
C PHE A 326 -7.43 -17.29 15.65
N THR A 327 -8.68 -17.75 15.53
CA THR A 327 -9.06 -19.15 15.78
C THR A 327 -9.16 -19.96 14.48
N ARG A 328 -9.11 -21.29 14.62
CA ARG A 328 -9.43 -22.20 13.50
C ARG A 328 -10.86 -21.96 13.03
N GLY A 329 -11.04 -21.92 11.73
CA GLY A 329 -12.34 -21.64 11.09
C GLY A 329 -12.54 -20.16 10.76
N GLN A 330 -11.68 -19.27 11.24
CA GLN A 330 -11.59 -17.90 10.75
C GLN A 330 -10.68 -17.80 9.53
N SER A 331 -10.82 -16.72 8.77
CA SER A 331 -10.02 -16.40 7.60
C SER A 331 -9.41 -15.00 7.72
N VAL A 332 -8.11 -14.92 7.52
CA VAL A 332 -7.35 -13.66 7.56
C VAL A 332 -6.80 -13.35 6.17
N LEU A 333 -7.08 -12.16 5.67
CA LEU A 333 -6.47 -11.63 4.47
C LEU A 333 -5.28 -10.73 4.85
N PHE A 334 -4.08 -11.11 4.47
CA PHE A 334 -2.93 -10.22 4.50
C PHE A 334 -2.87 -9.40 3.22
N TRP A 335 -2.91 -8.06 3.34
CA TRP A 335 -2.76 -7.19 2.18
C TRP A 335 -1.28 -6.88 1.96
N HIS A 336 -0.67 -7.59 1.01
CA HIS A 336 0.74 -7.44 0.70
C HIS A 336 0.98 -6.16 -0.13
N THR A 337 1.43 -5.11 0.55
CA THR A 337 1.60 -3.77 -0.02
C THR A 337 2.88 -3.59 -0.86
N GLY A 338 3.67 -4.64 -1.04
CA GLY A 338 4.90 -4.63 -1.82
C GLY A 338 6.13 -4.26 -1.01
N GLY A 339 7.19 -3.83 -1.70
CA GLY A 339 8.40 -3.30 -1.05
C GLY A 339 9.66 -4.14 -1.21
N ALA A 340 9.58 -5.34 -1.79
CA ALA A 340 10.72 -6.25 -1.94
C ALA A 340 11.97 -5.62 -2.61
N ALA A 341 11.79 -4.57 -3.41
CA ALA A 341 12.90 -3.84 -4.02
C ALA A 341 13.85 -3.17 -2.99
N ALA A 342 13.41 -3.00 -1.74
CA ALA A 342 14.25 -2.48 -0.66
C ALA A 342 15.14 -3.55 -0.03
N LEU A 343 14.81 -4.85 -0.16
CA LEU A 343 15.54 -5.95 0.49
C LEU A 343 17.06 -5.87 0.35
N PRO A 344 17.64 -5.63 -0.84
CA PRO A 344 19.09 -5.59 -1.00
C PRO A 344 19.81 -4.50 -0.18
N ALA A 345 19.07 -3.50 0.30
CA ALA A 345 19.63 -2.43 1.15
C ALA A 345 19.61 -2.76 2.65
N PHE A 346 19.07 -3.92 3.04
CA PHE A 346 18.97 -4.39 4.43
C PHE A 346 19.64 -5.76 4.65
N VAL A 347 20.40 -6.22 3.69
CA VAL A 347 21.21 -7.45 3.81
C VAL A 347 22.54 -7.05 4.43
N ASP A 348 22.85 -7.60 5.63
CA ASP A 348 24.17 -7.54 6.27
C ASP A 348 25.09 -8.59 5.66
#